data_1e000bf29694014bcc40a43a8f7007e0
#
_entry.id   1e000bf29694014bcc40a43a8f7007e0
#
_cell.length_a   1.000
_cell.length_b   1.000
_cell.length_c   1.000
_cell.angle_alpha   90.00
_cell.angle_beta   90.00
_cell.angle_gamma   90.00
#
_symmetry.space_group_name_H-M   'P 1'
#
loop_
_entity.id
_entity.type
_entity.pdbx_description
1 polymer ?
#
loop_
_entity_poly.entity_id
_entity_poly.type
_entity_poly.pdbx_seq_one_letter_code
_entity_poly.pdbx_strand_id
1 'polypeptide(L)'
;KPDRRQRQMCIRDRLFGFDPKVAFLSHSTFGKPISKNTKHVRDAIELLRNEKVDFDFDGEMQPDVALNPIYKDIYPFSKIVGNANILIMPALHSAAISTKLMKVFGGGKLIGPLLIGLGSPIEVAPLRASTSEILNLASIAAYSSDVIDYSN
;
A
#
# COMPACT_ATOMS: atom_id res chain seq x y z
N LYS A 1 21.52 -1.49 -0.79
CA LYS A 1 20.63 -1.71 0.37
C LYS A 1 19.23 -1.41 -0.08
N PRO A 2 18.21 -2.29 0.14
CA PRO A 2 16.83 -2.00 -0.20
C PRO A 2 16.40 -0.70 0.48
N ASP A 3 15.64 0.12 -0.25
CA ASP A 3 15.25 1.46 0.19
C ASP A 3 14.54 1.35 1.55
N ARG A 4 14.96 2.17 2.53
CA ARG A 4 14.39 2.24 3.87
C ARG A 4 12.86 2.35 3.86
N ARG A 5 12.30 3.02 2.85
CA ARG A 5 10.85 3.28 2.71
C ARG A 5 10.04 2.01 2.46
N GLN A 6 10.55 1.10 1.65
CA GLN A 6 9.86 -0.17 1.34
C GLN A 6 9.85 -1.11 2.55
N ARG A 7 10.95 -1.19 3.30
CA ARG A 7 10.99 -1.95 4.55
C ARG A 7 9.98 -1.45 5.58
N GLN A 8 9.77 -0.14 5.68
CA GLN A 8 8.90 0.45 6.70
C GLN A 8 7.43 0.19 6.45
N MET A 9 6.95 0.17 5.18
CA MET A 9 5.58 -0.24 4.88
C MET A 9 5.33 -1.70 5.30
N CYS A 10 6.20 -2.62 4.90
CA CYS A 10 6.07 -4.03 5.26
C CYS A 10 6.25 -4.29 6.76
N ILE A 11 7.14 -3.56 7.45
CA ILE A 11 7.28 -3.62 8.90
C ILE A 11 5.96 -3.23 9.56
N ARG A 12 5.32 -2.15 9.12
CA ARG A 12 4.06 -1.69 9.72
C ARG A 12 2.92 -2.68 9.52
N ASP A 13 2.80 -3.30 8.35
CA ASP A 13 1.77 -4.31 8.11
C ASP A 13 1.99 -5.57 8.95
N ARG A 14 3.24 -5.98 9.13
CA ARG A 14 3.59 -7.06 10.05
C ARG A 14 3.31 -6.72 11.50
N LEU A 15 3.47 -5.45 11.92
CA LEU A 15 3.09 -5.00 13.25
C LEU A 15 1.59 -5.16 13.52
N PHE A 16 0.76 -5.03 12.49
CA PHE A 16 -0.67 -5.32 12.56
C PHE A 16 -1.01 -6.80 12.32
N GLY A 17 -0.01 -7.69 12.21
CA GLY A 17 -0.20 -9.13 12.02
C GLY A 17 -0.60 -9.55 10.61
N PHE A 18 -0.39 -8.70 9.61
CA PHE A 18 -0.71 -9.00 8.21
C PHE A 18 0.54 -9.44 7.44
N ASP A 19 0.37 -10.43 6.59
CA ASP A 19 1.36 -10.83 5.59
C ASP A 19 1.26 -9.87 4.38
N PRO A 20 2.30 -9.07 4.07
CA PRO A 20 2.21 -8.07 3.01
C PRO A 20 2.05 -8.71 1.63
N LYS A 21 1.00 -8.34 0.91
CA LYS A 21 0.71 -8.75 -0.47
C LYS A 21 0.48 -7.51 -1.31
N VAL A 22 1.54 -7.08 -2.00
CA VAL A 22 1.63 -5.78 -2.64
C VAL A 22 1.23 -5.84 -4.11
N ALA A 23 0.16 -5.14 -4.49
CA ALA A 23 -0.23 -4.94 -5.88
C ALA A 23 0.16 -3.57 -6.39
N PHE A 24 0.92 -3.51 -7.48
CA PHE A 24 1.20 -2.28 -8.21
C PHE A 24 0.07 -1.99 -9.18
N LEU A 25 -0.70 -0.93 -8.92
CA LEU A 25 -1.89 -0.62 -9.67
C LEU A 25 -1.63 0.20 -10.93
N SER A 26 -2.43 -0.09 -11.95
CA SER A 26 -2.47 0.66 -13.20
C SER A 26 -3.85 0.53 -13.85
N HIS A 27 -4.06 1.25 -14.97
CA HIS A 27 -5.19 1.05 -15.87
C HIS A 27 -5.03 -0.18 -16.78
N SER A 28 -3.83 -0.76 -16.84
CA SER A 28 -3.52 -1.99 -17.58
C SER A 28 -3.25 -3.14 -16.60
N THR A 29 -3.34 -4.37 -17.12
CA THR A 29 -3.04 -5.59 -16.37
C THR A 29 -2.02 -6.40 -17.13
N PHE A 30 -0.83 -6.63 -16.53
CA PHE A 30 0.28 -7.39 -17.10
C PHE A 30 0.62 -6.99 -18.55
N GLY A 31 0.70 -5.68 -18.80
CA GLY A 31 1.02 -5.11 -20.10
C GLY A 31 -0.14 -5.00 -21.08
N LYS A 32 -1.37 -5.28 -20.70
CA LYS A 32 -2.55 -5.17 -21.57
C LYS A 32 -3.57 -4.19 -20.99
N PRO A 33 -3.95 -3.11 -21.73
CA PRO A 33 -3.39 -2.65 -22.99
C PRO A 33 -1.96 -2.13 -22.86
N ILE A 34 -1.16 -2.24 -23.92
CA ILE A 34 0.21 -1.70 -23.96
C ILE A 34 0.14 -0.17 -23.88
N SER A 35 0.82 0.41 -22.91
CA SER A 35 0.87 1.86 -22.72
C SER A 35 2.28 2.31 -22.35
N LYS A 36 2.71 3.44 -22.92
CA LYS A 36 3.96 4.08 -22.51
C LYS A 36 3.86 4.65 -21.08
N ASN A 37 2.67 5.04 -20.66
CA ASN A 37 2.42 5.66 -19.35
C ASN A 37 2.59 4.67 -18.18
N THR A 38 2.54 3.36 -18.45
CA THR A 38 2.71 2.32 -17.42
C THR A 38 4.13 1.76 -17.37
N LYS A 39 5.02 2.24 -18.26
CA LYS A 39 6.39 1.76 -18.33
C LYS A 39 7.12 1.92 -16.99
N HIS A 40 7.01 3.07 -16.34
CA HIS A 40 7.65 3.33 -15.06
C HIS A 40 7.19 2.40 -13.94
N VAL A 41 5.93 1.95 -13.96
CA VAL A 41 5.42 0.97 -12.99
C VAL A 41 6.06 -0.39 -13.23
N ARG A 42 6.14 -0.83 -14.50
CA ARG A 42 6.82 -2.09 -14.85
C ARG A 42 8.29 -2.06 -14.53
N ASP A 43 8.98 -0.96 -14.87
CA ASP A 43 10.40 -0.78 -14.56
C ASP A 43 10.64 -0.87 -13.03
N ALA A 44 9.75 -0.29 -12.22
CA ALA A 44 9.83 -0.37 -10.76
C ALA A 44 9.65 -1.81 -10.25
N ILE A 45 8.72 -2.57 -10.84
CA ILE A 45 8.49 -3.98 -10.49
C ILE A 45 9.71 -4.83 -10.86
N GLU A 46 10.31 -4.60 -12.03
CA GLU A 46 11.52 -5.30 -12.44
C GLU A 46 12.71 -5.01 -11.51
N LEU A 47 12.88 -3.75 -11.11
CA LEU A 47 13.88 -3.38 -10.11
C LEU A 47 13.65 -4.12 -8.79
N LEU A 48 12.38 -4.19 -8.33
CA LEU A 48 12.04 -4.91 -7.10
C LEU A 48 12.32 -6.42 -7.21
N ARG A 49 12.10 -7.02 -8.38
CA ARG A 49 12.41 -8.44 -8.62
C ARG A 49 13.92 -8.75 -8.50
N ASN A 50 14.77 -7.77 -8.81
CA ASN A 50 16.21 -7.89 -8.66
C ASN A 50 16.69 -7.66 -7.22
N GLU A 51 15.85 -7.07 -6.37
CA GLU A 51 16.10 -6.88 -4.95
C GLU A 51 15.60 -8.08 -4.15
N LYS A 52 16.32 -8.43 -3.08
CA LYS A 52 15.86 -9.46 -2.14
C LYS A 52 14.85 -8.84 -1.16
N VAL A 53 13.60 -8.79 -1.55
CA VAL A 53 12.50 -8.37 -0.67
C VAL A 53 11.86 -9.58 -0.01
N ASP A 54 11.31 -9.38 1.17
CA ASP A 54 10.75 -10.43 2.04
C ASP A 54 9.20 -10.41 2.07
N PHE A 55 8.58 -9.90 1.01
CA PHE A 55 7.13 -9.85 0.83
C PHE A 55 6.74 -10.19 -0.60
N ASP A 56 5.52 -10.70 -0.76
CA ASP A 56 4.94 -11.00 -2.06
C ASP A 56 4.48 -9.71 -2.77
N PHE A 57 4.83 -9.56 -4.03
CA PHE A 57 4.41 -8.42 -4.85
C PHE A 57 4.24 -8.82 -6.31
N ASP A 58 3.37 -8.12 -7.03
CA ASP A 58 3.22 -8.27 -8.47
C ASP A 58 2.48 -7.06 -9.09
N GLY A 59 2.37 -7.05 -10.39
CA GLY A 59 1.69 -6.05 -11.22
C GLY A 59 2.40 -5.85 -12.56
N GLU A 60 2.04 -4.85 -13.30
CA GLU A 60 0.96 -3.90 -13.05
C GLU A 60 -0.40 -4.59 -13.21
N MET A 61 -1.39 -4.19 -12.43
CA MET A 61 -2.74 -4.74 -12.56
C MET A 61 -3.82 -3.73 -12.19
N GLN A 62 -5.03 -3.95 -12.67
CA GLN A 62 -6.19 -3.15 -12.31
C GLN A 62 -6.67 -3.49 -10.88
N PRO A 63 -7.33 -2.56 -10.18
CA PRO A 63 -7.76 -2.76 -8.79
C PRO A 63 -8.71 -3.95 -8.59
N ASP A 64 -9.60 -4.20 -9.54
CA ASP A 64 -10.52 -5.34 -9.52
C ASP A 64 -9.77 -6.67 -9.61
N VAL A 65 -8.75 -6.75 -10.46
CA VAL A 65 -7.86 -7.91 -10.57
C VAL A 65 -7.08 -8.15 -9.27
N ALA A 66 -6.58 -7.09 -8.65
CA ALA A 66 -5.84 -7.18 -7.40
C ALA A 66 -6.69 -7.69 -6.23
N LEU A 67 -7.97 -7.31 -6.19
CA LEU A 67 -8.83 -7.50 -5.01
C LEU A 67 -9.87 -8.62 -5.16
N ASN A 68 -10.27 -8.99 -6.39
CA ASN A 68 -11.34 -9.96 -6.60
C ASN A 68 -10.78 -11.35 -6.93
N PRO A 69 -11.04 -12.37 -6.08
CA PRO A 69 -10.54 -13.73 -6.26
C PRO A 69 -10.95 -14.43 -7.57
N ILE A 70 -12.00 -13.95 -8.23
CA ILE A 70 -12.48 -14.55 -9.50
C ILE A 70 -11.42 -14.51 -10.61
N TYR A 71 -10.47 -13.57 -10.53
CA TYR A 71 -9.40 -13.44 -11.52
C TYR A 71 -8.24 -14.40 -11.32
N LYS A 72 -8.20 -15.19 -10.23
CA LYS A 72 -7.13 -16.17 -9.97
C LYS A 72 -7.02 -17.23 -11.06
N ASP A 73 -8.15 -17.67 -11.57
CA ASP A 73 -8.18 -18.68 -12.65
C ASP A 73 -7.71 -18.12 -13.99
N ILE A 74 -7.83 -16.78 -14.17
CA ILE A 74 -7.38 -16.09 -15.38
C ILE A 74 -5.87 -15.80 -15.32
N TYR A 75 -5.34 -15.53 -14.12
CA TYR A 75 -3.93 -15.18 -13.89
C TYR A 75 -3.27 -16.12 -12.86
N PRO A 76 -3.21 -17.43 -13.10
CA PRO A 76 -2.74 -18.42 -12.12
C PRO A 76 -1.24 -18.28 -11.79
N PHE A 77 -0.48 -17.55 -12.60
CA PHE A 77 0.95 -17.31 -12.39
C PHE A 77 1.24 -16.28 -11.29
N SER A 78 0.25 -15.45 -10.92
CA SER A 78 0.41 -14.41 -9.91
C SER A 78 -0.22 -14.81 -8.57
N LYS A 79 0.57 -14.75 -7.50
CA LYS A 79 0.10 -14.98 -6.12
C LYS A 79 -0.71 -13.81 -5.56
N ILE A 80 -0.62 -12.64 -6.17
CA ILE A 80 -1.21 -11.39 -5.68
C ILE A 80 -2.65 -11.21 -6.16
N VAL A 81 -2.98 -11.70 -7.35
CA VAL A 81 -4.33 -11.55 -7.93
C VAL A 81 -5.40 -12.06 -6.96
N GLY A 82 -6.37 -11.18 -6.66
CA GLY A 82 -7.47 -11.46 -5.73
C GLY A 82 -7.09 -11.63 -4.25
N ASN A 83 -5.84 -11.34 -3.89
CA ASN A 83 -5.32 -11.49 -2.52
C ASN A 83 -4.58 -10.25 -2.01
N ALA A 84 -4.48 -9.19 -2.81
CA ALA A 84 -3.74 -7.99 -2.42
C ALA A 84 -4.35 -7.35 -1.17
N ASN A 85 -3.49 -6.95 -0.24
CA ASN A 85 -3.84 -6.16 0.94
C ASN A 85 -3.10 -4.82 1.01
N ILE A 86 -2.11 -4.62 0.10
CA ILE A 86 -1.42 -3.35 -0.09
C ILE A 86 -1.55 -2.95 -1.57
N LEU A 87 -2.01 -1.72 -1.81
CA LEU A 87 -2.22 -1.19 -3.15
C LEU A 87 -1.30 0.01 -3.39
N ILE A 88 -0.39 -0.12 -4.35
CA ILE A 88 0.51 0.97 -4.76
C ILE A 88 -0.11 1.70 -5.94
N MET A 89 -0.54 2.92 -5.70
CA MET A 89 -1.12 3.78 -6.73
C MET A 89 -0.05 4.37 -7.65
N PRO A 90 -0.33 4.54 -8.95
CA PRO A 90 0.67 5.03 -9.93
C PRO A 90 1.04 6.50 -9.73
N ALA A 91 0.20 7.28 -9.04
CA ALA A 91 0.44 8.70 -8.76
C ALA A 91 -0.35 9.19 -7.55
N LEU A 92 0.09 10.32 -6.97
CA LEU A 92 -0.58 10.96 -5.84
C LEU A 92 -2.04 11.30 -6.13
N HIS A 93 -2.34 11.76 -7.35
CA HIS A 93 -3.72 12.10 -7.74
C HIS A 93 -4.65 10.89 -7.66
N SER A 94 -4.25 9.76 -8.21
CA SER A 94 -5.03 8.53 -8.14
C SER A 94 -5.20 8.05 -6.72
N ALA A 95 -4.15 8.10 -5.90
CA ALA A 95 -4.23 7.74 -4.48
C ALA A 95 -5.20 8.65 -3.71
N ALA A 96 -5.10 9.98 -3.90
CA ALA A 96 -5.94 10.94 -3.21
C ALA A 96 -7.42 10.81 -3.58
N ILE A 97 -7.72 10.64 -4.87
CA ILE A 97 -9.11 10.48 -5.36
C ILE A 97 -9.69 9.15 -4.86
N SER A 98 -8.97 8.03 -5.05
CA SER A 98 -9.44 6.71 -4.64
C SER A 98 -9.69 6.64 -3.14
N THR A 99 -8.80 7.21 -2.32
CA THR A 99 -8.96 7.27 -0.87
C THR A 99 -10.24 8.03 -0.47
N LYS A 100 -10.55 9.13 -1.15
CA LYS A 100 -11.79 9.89 -0.89
C LYS A 100 -13.04 9.14 -1.32
N LEU A 101 -12.99 8.47 -2.47
CA LEU A 101 -14.10 7.63 -2.94
C LEU A 101 -14.34 6.46 -1.97
N MET A 102 -13.29 5.79 -1.52
CA MET A 102 -13.40 4.73 -0.52
C MET A 102 -13.98 5.22 0.81
N LYS A 103 -13.64 6.44 1.25
CA LYS A 103 -14.23 7.05 2.45
C LYS A 103 -15.74 7.27 2.30
N VAL A 104 -16.21 7.63 1.09
CA VAL A 104 -17.64 7.92 0.84
C VAL A 104 -18.45 6.64 0.64
N PHE A 105 -17.92 5.67 -0.10
CA PHE A 105 -18.67 4.48 -0.51
C PHE A 105 -18.37 3.23 0.33
N GLY A 106 -17.20 3.16 0.96
CA GLY A 106 -16.70 1.92 1.54
C GLY A 106 -17.29 1.52 2.90
N GLY A 107 -18.05 2.38 3.56
CA GLY A 107 -18.70 2.10 4.86
C GLY A 107 -17.76 1.81 6.04
N GLY A 108 -16.44 1.77 5.81
CA GLY A 108 -15.40 1.55 6.81
C GLY A 108 -14.81 2.86 7.38
N LYS A 109 -13.96 2.72 8.40
CA LYS A 109 -13.18 3.85 8.93
C LYS A 109 -11.86 3.96 8.16
N LEU A 110 -11.61 5.13 7.57
CA LEU A 110 -10.31 5.46 6.98
C LEU A 110 -9.41 6.06 8.08
N ILE A 111 -8.27 5.44 8.33
CA ILE A 111 -7.26 5.95 9.25
C ILE A 111 -6.07 6.44 8.41
N GLY A 112 -5.66 7.68 8.63
CA GLY A 112 -4.53 8.27 7.91
C GLY A 112 -4.85 9.63 7.26
N PRO A 113 -3.87 10.24 6.59
CA PRO A 113 -2.57 9.66 6.20
C PRO A 113 -1.67 9.34 7.40
N LEU A 114 -0.93 8.25 7.29
CA LEU A 114 0.05 7.82 8.30
C LEU A 114 1.45 8.16 7.80
N LEU A 115 2.25 8.84 8.62
CA LEU A 115 3.63 9.17 8.28
C LEU A 115 4.57 8.02 8.68
N ILE A 116 5.46 7.64 7.76
CA ILE A 116 6.38 6.53 7.95
C ILE A 116 7.80 7.00 7.64
N GLY A 117 8.79 6.49 8.39
CA GLY A 117 10.19 6.74 8.11
C GLY A 117 10.77 7.98 8.76
N LEU A 118 10.08 8.51 9.73
CA LEU A 118 10.57 9.59 10.59
C LEU A 118 11.38 9.01 11.76
N GLY A 119 12.25 9.82 12.35
CA GLY A 119 13.02 9.45 13.53
C GLY A 119 12.20 9.41 14.83
N SER A 120 10.92 9.77 14.77
CA SER A 120 9.96 9.72 15.87
C SER A 120 8.56 9.54 15.31
N PRO A 121 7.62 8.94 16.05
CA PRO A 121 6.25 8.77 15.59
C PRO A 121 5.54 10.13 15.53
N ILE A 122 5.13 10.52 14.34
CA ILE A 122 4.37 11.75 14.09
C ILE A 122 3.18 11.40 13.22
N GLU A 123 1.99 11.82 13.62
CA GLU A 123 0.79 11.65 12.84
C GLU A 123 0.09 12.99 12.57
N VAL A 124 -0.54 13.13 11.41
CA VAL A 124 -1.20 14.36 11.00
C VAL A 124 -2.71 14.18 11.04
N ALA A 125 -3.37 14.90 11.95
CA ALA A 125 -4.82 14.93 11.98
C ALA A 125 -5.36 15.96 10.97
N PRO A 126 -6.37 15.59 10.14
CA PRO A 126 -7.07 16.55 9.29
C PRO A 126 -7.72 17.67 10.12
N LEU A 127 -7.81 18.87 9.57
CA LEU A 127 -8.39 20.03 10.26
C LEU A 127 -9.82 19.79 10.78
N ARG A 128 -10.57 18.93 10.10
CA ARG A 128 -11.96 18.54 10.48
C ARG A 128 -12.02 17.11 11.04
N ALA A 129 -10.94 16.64 11.66
CA ALA A 129 -10.94 15.32 12.27
C ALA A 129 -11.92 15.28 13.46
N SER A 130 -12.66 14.19 13.55
CA SER A 130 -13.47 13.88 14.72
C SER A 130 -12.59 13.48 15.90
N THR A 131 -13.13 13.56 17.12
CA THR A 131 -12.43 13.08 18.34
C THR A 131 -11.96 11.63 18.19
N SER A 132 -12.79 10.77 17.58
CA SER A 132 -12.43 9.37 17.34
C SER A 132 -11.25 9.22 16.35
N GLU A 133 -11.19 10.04 15.31
CA GLU A 133 -10.07 10.03 14.35
C GLU A 133 -8.77 10.48 15.02
N ILE A 134 -8.82 11.52 15.86
CA ILE A 134 -7.65 12.00 16.62
C ILE A 134 -7.18 10.92 17.60
N LEU A 135 -8.11 10.29 18.32
CA LEU A 135 -7.77 9.22 19.27
C LEU A 135 -7.11 8.02 18.57
N ASN A 136 -7.63 7.62 17.41
CA ASN A 136 -7.04 6.52 16.62
C ASN A 136 -5.62 6.86 16.16
N LEU A 137 -5.38 8.09 15.68
CA LEU A 137 -4.03 8.53 15.26
C LEU A 137 -3.06 8.57 16.45
N ALA A 138 -3.51 9.09 17.62
CA ALA A 138 -2.72 9.11 18.83
C ALA A 138 -2.35 7.69 19.30
N SER A 139 -3.31 6.76 19.26
CA SER A 139 -3.09 5.35 19.62
C SER A 139 -2.08 4.67 18.68
N ILE A 140 -2.14 4.97 17.37
CA ILE A 140 -1.18 4.44 16.41
C ILE A 140 0.21 5.03 16.63
N ALA A 141 0.32 6.33 16.91
CA ALA A 141 1.59 6.96 17.23
C ALA A 141 2.23 6.34 18.49
N ALA A 142 1.44 6.16 19.55
CA ALA A 142 1.90 5.52 20.79
C ALA A 142 2.36 4.07 20.52
N TYR A 143 1.56 3.26 19.86
CA TYR A 143 1.92 1.89 19.50
C TYR A 143 3.18 1.81 18.64
N SER A 144 3.33 2.72 17.67
CA SER A 144 4.53 2.78 16.82
C SER A 144 5.78 3.14 17.63
N SER A 145 5.66 3.95 18.70
CA SER A 145 6.74 4.29 19.63
C SER A 145 7.27 3.08 20.38
N ASP A 146 6.39 2.16 20.77
CA ASP A 146 6.76 0.99 21.58
C ASP A 146 7.39 -0.14 20.75
N VAL A 147 7.09 -0.20 19.44
CA VAL A 147 7.44 -1.35 18.60
C VAL A 147 8.54 -1.04 17.59
N ILE A 148 8.69 0.21 17.18
CA ILE A 148 9.71 0.64 16.24
C ILE A 148 10.87 1.27 16.99
N ASP A 149 12.07 0.65 16.89
CA ASP A 149 13.30 1.25 17.37
C ASP A 149 13.70 2.42 16.46
N TYR A 150 13.55 3.64 16.96
CA TYR A 150 13.90 4.88 16.26
C TYR A 150 15.37 5.31 16.49
N SER A 151 16.17 4.52 17.21
CA SER A 151 17.53 4.88 17.62
C SER A 151 18.61 4.61 16.55
N ASN A 152 18.24 4.24 15.30
CA ASN A 152 19.17 3.99 14.18
C ASN A 152 18.95 4.89 12.97
#